data_96b4de5431f32e7b857e2988c931f8d6
#
_entry.id   96b4de5431f32e7b857e2988c931f8d6
#
_cell.length_a   1.000
_cell.length_b   1.000
_cell.length_c   1.000
_cell.angle_alpha   90.00
_cell.angle_beta   90.00
_cell.angle_gamma   90.00
#
_symmetry.space_group_name_H-M   'P 1'
#
loop_
_entity.id
_entity.type
_entity.pdbx_description
1 polymer ?
#
loop_
_entity_poly.entity_id
_entity_poly.type
_entity_poly.pdbx_seq_one_letter_code
_entity_poly.pdbx_strand_id
1 'polypeptide(L)'
;MKKFYLILTCVALCACGGGNKQQASATDENVAEEKTAVQYPIHIPFEEGMEVEREVKLSEIADSVTYIRLETTDEGLVRGFQPSLMRCTSKYFIFGEFQNVIQFTRDGKFVRNIGRRGQGPGEYNYILQVDVDEKAGKVYVLSTSKRFNVYDLETGKYLQSVKLPNWGTSSFLMQNDSTIVSYIDNGYGQEKTKATISTLNGNILHEYPRHELF
;
A
#
# COMPACT_ATOMS: atom_id res chain seq x y z
N MET A 1 28.44 -51.92 -26.07
CA MET A 1 29.27 -51.99 -27.27
C MET A 1 29.63 -50.58 -27.71
N LYS A 2 30.94 -50.32 -27.72
CA LYS A 2 31.75 -49.45 -28.59
C LYS A 2 31.35 -47.97 -28.67
N LYS A 3 32.15 -47.06 -28.04
CA LYS A 3 33.41 -46.44 -28.52
C LYS A 3 33.11 -45.47 -29.71
N PHE A 4 33.57 -44.18 -29.76
CA PHE A 4 34.93 -43.64 -29.93
C PHE A 4 34.83 -42.11 -29.87
N TYR A 5 35.63 -41.44 -29.13
CA TYR A 5 36.78 -40.55 -29.37
C TYR A 5 36.78 -39.70 -30.64
N LEU A 6 36.99 -38.39 -30.52
CA LEU A 6 38.17 -37.69 -31.05
C LEU A 6 38.19 -36.21 -30.67
N ILE A 7 39.11 -35.80 -29.93
CA ILE A 7 40.09 -34.78 -29.84
C ILE A 7 40.44 -34.16 -31.22
N LEU A 8 40.47 -32.83 -31.35
CA LEU A 8 41.57 -32.12 -32.03
C LEU A 8 41.71 -30.69 -31.62
N THR A 9 42.82 -30.41 -31.06
CA THR A 9 43.55 -29.16 -30.83
C THR A 9 44.10 -28.55 -32.16
N CYS A 10 44.19 -27.20 -32.22
CA CYS A 10 45.20 -26.44 -32.93
C CYS A 10 45.03 -24.98 -32.55
N VAL A 11 45.82 -24.38 -31.93
CA VAL A 11 47.12 -23.72 -31.75
C VAL A 11 47.56 -22.89 -32.97
N ALA A 12 47.98 -21.68 -32.63
CA ALA A 12 49.02 -20.81 -33.20
C ALA A 12 48.56 -19.72 -34.18
N LEU A 13 48.87 -18.56 -33.93
CA LEU A 13 50.06 -17.71 -33.72
C LEU A 13 50.27 -16.68 -34.84
N CYS A 14 50.71 -15.53 -34.47
CA CYS A 14 51.50 -14.52 -35.21
C CYS A 14 50.72 -13.50 -36.02
N ALA A 15 50.93 -12.31 -35.97
CA ALA A 15 51.85 -11.33 -35.40
C ALA A 15 51.90 -10.12 -36.31
N CYS A 16 52.07 -8.96 -35.75
CA CYS A 16 52.70 -7.74 -36.26
C CYS A 16 52.17 -7.05 -37.52
N GLY A 17 51.91 -5.78 -37.34
CA GLY A 17 51.95 -4.75 -38.40
C GLY A 17 51.38 -3.41 -37.90
N GLY A 18 52.28 -2.48 -37.60
CA GLY A 18 51.94 -1.19 -37.01
C GLY A 18 51.25 -0.22 -37.98
N GLY A 19 50.61 0.76 -37.39
CA GLY A 19 49.97 1.87 -38.10
C GLY A 19 49.30 2.82 -37.13
N ASN A 20 49.99 3.84 -36.70
CA ASN A 20 49.50 4.98 -35.96
C ASN A 20 48.35 5.66 -36.70
N LYS A 21 47.18 5.80 -36.03
CA LYS A 21 46.29 6.96 -36.18
C LYS A 21 45.52 7.21 -34.91
N GLN A 22 45.73 8.36 -34.35
CA GLN A 22 44.94 8.98 -33.29
C GLN A 22 43.50 9.06 -33.72
N GLN A 23 42.56 8.59 -32.84
CA GLN A 23 41.22 9.13 -32.79
C GLN A 23 40.57 8.82 -31.47
N ALA A 24 40.27 9.88 -30.74
CA ALA A 24 39.20 10.12 -29.79
C ALA A 24 38.72 8.97 -28.92
N SER A 25 39.11 9.03 -27.67
CA SER A 25 38.48 8.31 -26.56
C SER A 25 37.03 8.81 -26.35
N ALA A 26 36.07 7.98 -26.65
CA ALA A 26 34.77 8.06 -26.01
C ALA A 26 34.85 7.15 -24.81
N THR A 27 34.97 7.73 -23.66
CA THR A 27 34.84 7.04 -22.37
C THR A 27 33.34 6.76 -22.13
N ASP A 28 32.88 5.58 -22.50
CA ASP A 28 31.64 5.03 -21.94
C ASP A 28 31.93 4.68 -20.49
N GLU A 29 31.67 5.62 -19.61
CA GLU A 29 31.50 5.34 -18.18
C GLU A 29 30.19 4.58 -18.00
N ASN A 30 30.29 3.26 -18.04
CA ASN A 30 29.30 2.39 -17.44
C ASN A 30 29.34 2.60 -15.93
N VAL A 31 28.61 3.61 -15.45
CA VAL A 31 28.23 3.71 -14.05
C VAL A 31 27.22 2.59 -13.80
N ALA A 32 27.72 1.42 -13.45
CA ALA A 32 26.90 0.42 -12.80
C ALA A 32 26.39 1.04 -11.49
N GLU A 33 25.12 1.43 -11.45
CA GLU A 33 24.43 1.76 -10.20
C GLU A 33 24.53 0.52 -9.29
N GLU A 34 25.48 0.52 -8.39
CA GLU A 34 25.53 -0.39 -7.26
C GLU A 34 24.27 -0.14 -6.43
N LYS A 35 23.23 -0.94 -6.64
CA LYS A 35 22.06 -0.98 -5.75
C LYS A 35 22.56 -1.43 -4.38
N THR A 36 22.98 -0.48 -3.58
CA THR A 36 23.30 -0.68 -2.17
C THR A 36 22.05 -1.31 -1.53
N ALA A 37 22.21 -2.53 -1.04
CA ALA A 37 21.12 -3.21 -0.33
C ALA A 37 20.72 -2.35 0.87
N VAL A 38 19.46 -1.95 0.92
CA VAL A 38 18.93 -1.15 2.03
C VAL A 38 19.05 -1.96 3.31
N GLN A 39 19.87 -1.49 4.24
CA GLN A 39 20.05 -2.13 5.55
C GLN A 39 18.92 -1.68 6.49
N TYR A 40 18.20 -2.62 7.06
CA TYR A 40 17.18 -2.35 8.06
C TYR A 40 17.71 -2.55 9.49
N PRO A 41 17.25 -1.74 10.48
CA PRO A 41 16.34 -0.59 10.33
C PRO A 41 17.02 0.62 9.67
N ILE A 42 16.24 1.38 8.89
CA ILE A 42 16.71 2.62 8.26
C ILE A 42 16.83 3.68 9.37
N HIS A 43 18.03 4.21 9.55
CA HIS A 43 18.23 5.36 10.42
C HIS A 43 17.89 6.64 9.65
N ILE A 44 16.89 7.40 10.15
CA ILE A 44 16.53 8.70 9.59
C ILE A 44 17.14 9.77 10.50
N PRO A 45 18.14 10.55 10.05
CA PRO A 45 18.74 11.61 10.84
C PRO A 45 17.80 12.84 10.83
N PHE A 46 16.74 12.77 11.65
CA PHE A 46 15.64 13.72 11.63
C PHE A 46 16.08 15.12 12.06
N GLU A 47 16.92 15.22 13.10
CA GLU A 47 17.42 16.51 13.60
C GLU A 47 18.27 17.25 12.57
N GLU A 48 19.17 16.54 11.90
CA GLU A 48 20.00 17.11 10.83
C GLU A 48 19.18 17.52 9.60
N GLY A 49 18.11 16.77 9.31
CA GLY A 49 17.21 17.06 8.19
C GLY A 49 16.31 18.27 8.44
N MET A 50 16.01 18.61 9.68
CA MET A 50 15.18 19.77 10.02
C MET A 50 15.88 21.12 9.82
N GLU A 51 17.21 21.13 9.80
CA GLU A 51 17.99 22.36 9.57
C GLU A 51 18.07 22.78 8.09
N VAL A 52 17.65 21.89 7.19
CA VAL A 52 17.74 22.11 5.74
C VAL A 52 16.35 22.37 5.16
N GLU A 53 15.94 23.64 5.12
CA GLU A 53 14.79 24.03 4.30
C GLU A 53 15.19 24.08 2.83
N ARG A 54 14.52 23.26 2.01
CA ARG A 54 14.60 23.36 0.55
C ARG A 54 13.25 23.20 -0.11
N GLU A 55 13.04 23.93 -1.18
CA GLU A 55 11.87 23.71 -2.02
C GLU A 55 12.08 22.43 -2.85
N VAL A 56 11.16 21.47 -2.70
CA VAL A 56 11.16 20.22 -3.48
C VAL A 56 10.25 20.41 -4.69
N LYS A 57 10.81 20.29 -5.87
CA LYS A 57 10.03 20.36 -7.11
C LYS A 57 9.31 19.04 -7.36
N LEU A 58 8.11 19.12 -7.90
CA LEU A 58 7.31 17.92 -8.22
C LEU A 58 8.05 16.98 -9.17
N SER A 59 8.88 17.51 -10.08
CA SER A 59 9.72 16.73 -11.00
C SER A 59 10.84 15.92 -10.33
N GLU A 60 11.12 16.16 -9.04
CA GLU A 60 12.10 15.37 -8.28
C GLU A 60 11.47 14.10 -7.68
N ILE A 61 10.15 14.07 -7.59
CA ILE A 61 9.40 12.98 -6.93
C ILE A 61 8.38 12.30 -7.84
N ALA A 62 8.14 12.80 -9.04
CA ALA A 62 7.18 12.25 -9.98
C ALA A 62 7.66 12.44 -11.43
N ASP A 63 7.63 11.36 -12.21
CA ASP A 63 7.97 11.37 -13.63
C ASP A 63 6.85 12.00 -14.48
N SER A 64 5.61 11.89 -14.03
CA SER A 64 4.44 12.43 -14.71
C SER A 64 3.29 12.73 -13.76
N VAL A 65 2.41 13.64 -14.18
CA VAL A 65 1.16 13.98 -13.47
C VAL A 65 0.01 13.78 -14.43
N THR A 66 -0.99 13.04 -13.97
CA THR A 66 -2.21 12.79 -14.74
C THR A 66 -3.42 13.29 -13.96
N TYR A 67 -4.29 14.03 -14.63
CA TYR A 67 -5.56 14.51 -14.06
C TYR A 67 -6.69 13.60 -14.51
N ILE A 68 -7.40 13.01 -13.54
CA ILE A 68 -8.55 12.14 -13.80
C ILE A 68 -9.79 12.85 -13.29
N ARG A 69 -10.71 13.16 -14.21
CA ARG A 69 -12.00 13.76 -13.85
C ARG A 69 -12.93 12.68 -13.34
N LEU A 70 -13.41 12.81 -12.10
CA LEU A 70 -14.44 11.93 -11.58
C LEU A 70 -15.83 12.33 -12.11
N GLU A 71 -16.62 11.34 -12.48
CA GLU A 71 -18.00 11.52 -12.86
C GLU A 71 -18.81 12.00 -11.66
N THR A 72 -19.58 13.05 -11.85
CA THR A 72 -20.41 13.64 -10.80
C THR A 72 -21.86 13.22 -11.03
N THR A 73 -22.35 12.33 -10.17
CA THR A 73 -23.74 11.89 -10.09
C THR A 73 -24.28 12.18 -8.69
N ASP A 74 -25.59 12.13 -8.49
CA ASP A 74 -26.17 12.30 -7.15
C ASP A 74 -25.67 11.26 -6.15
N GLU A 75 -25.39 10.04 -6.61
CA GLU A 75 -24.87 8.93 -5.80
C GLU A 75 -23.35 8.90 -5.73
N GLY A 76 -22.65 9.40 -6.73
CA GLY A 76 -21.19 9.40 -6.89
C GLY A 76 -20.53 10.74 -6.56
N LEU A 77 -21.21 11.64 -5.87
CA LEU A 77 -20.64 12.94 -5.51
C LEU A 77 -19.69 12.80 -4.32
N VAL A 78 -18.40 13.04 -4.55
CA VAL A 78 -17.39 13.14 -3.50
C VAL A 78 -17.49 14.53 -2.85
N ARG A 79 -18.00 14.59 -1.62
CA ARG A 79 -18.24 15.85 -0.88
C ARG A 79 -17.08 16.28 -0.01
N GLY A 80 -16.28 15.31 0.47
CA GLY A 80 -15.16 15.57 1.35
C GLY A 80 -14.01 14.63 1.03
N PHE A 81 -12.95 15.15 0.43
CA PHE A 81 -11.78 14.36 0.09
C PHE A 81 -10.88 14.20 1.31
N GLN A 82 -10.67 12.95 1.72
CA GLN A 82 -9.70 12.58 2.74
C GLN A 82 -8.68 11.61 2.13
N PRO A 83 -7.45 12.06 1.86
CA PRO A 83 -6.42 11.22 1.23
C PRO A 83 -6.16 9.91 1.99
N SER A 84 -6.26 9.93 3.32
CA SER A 84 -6.08 8.75 4.18
C SER A 84 -7.12 7.66 3.95
N LEU A 85 -8.31 8.03 3.45
CA LEU A 85 -9.41 7.13 3.16
C LEU A 85 -9.50 6.77 1.68
N MET A 86 -8.55 7.20 0.85
CA MET A 86 -8.48 6.82 -0.55
C MET A 86 -7.63 5.57 -0.74
N ARG A 87 -8.11 4.66 -1.57
CA ARG A 87 -7.36 3.49 -2.03
C ARG A 87 -7.40 3.38 -3.55
N CYS A 88 -6.28 2.98 -4.11
CA CYS A 88 -6.13 2.75 -5.54
C CYS A 88 -5.83 1.27 -5.79
N THR A 89 -6.55 0.67 -6.72
CA THR A 89 -6.28 -0.67 -7.23
C THR A 89 -5.90 -0.59 -8.71
N SER A 90 -5.62 -1.72 -9.33
CA SER A 90 -5.38 -1.77 -10.78
C SER A 90 -6.61 -1.31 -11.59
N LYS A 91 -7.84 -1.54 -11.08
CA LYS A 91 -9.09 -1.28 -11.77
C LYS A 91 -9.87 -0.09 -11.23
N TYR A 92 -9.75 0.21 -9.94
CA TYR A 92 -10.65 1.13 -9.24
C TYR A 92 -9.93 2.17 -8.39
N PHE A 93 -10.62 3.30 -8.21
CA PHE A 93 -10.42 4.21 -7.09
C PHE A 93 -11.54 3.97 -6.08
N ILE A 94 -11.18 3.83 -4.81
CA ILE A 94 -12.12 3.71 -3.70
C ILE A 94 -11.95 4.92 -2.80
N PHE A 95 -13.01 5.69 -2.63
CA PHE A 95 -13.02 6.87 -1.77
C PHE A 95 -13.87 6.61 -0.55
N GLY A 96 -13.25 6.65 0.64
CA GLY A 96 -13.98 6.73 1.88
C GLY A 96 -14.29 8.18 2.21
N GLU A 97 -15.53 8.46 2.52
CA GLU A 97 -15.98 9.70 3.14
C GLU A 97 -16.51 9.41 4.54
N PHE A 98 -16.96 10.43 5.27
CA PHE A 98 -17.50 10.20 6.61
C PHE A 98 -18.61 9.14 6.66
N GLN A 99 -19.43 9.04 5.63
CA GLN A 99 -20.63 8.21 5.64
C GLN A 99 -20.83 7.37 4.36
N ASN A 100 -19.93 7.47 3.40
CA ASN A 100 -20.02 6.76 2.13
C ASN A 100 -18.66 6.18 1.73
N VAL A 101 -18.68 5.01 1.11
CA VAL A 101 -17.54 4.46 0.37
C VAL A 101 -17.93 4.39 -1.09
N ILE A 102 -17.24 5.15 -1.92
CA ILE A 102 -17.59 5.35 -3.33
C ILE A 102 -16.53 4.70 -4.20
N GLN A 103 -16.96 3.93 -5.17
CA GLN A 103 -16.11 3.23 -6.13
C GLN A 103 -16.20 3.88 -7.50
N PHE A 104 -15.04 4.21 -8.08
CA PHE A 104 -14.89 4.68 -9.45
C PHE A 104 -13.95 3.77 -10.22
N THR A 105 -14.11 3.72 -11.54
CA THR A 105 -13.12 3.11 -12.43
C THR A 105 -11.85 3.96 -12.52
N ARG A 106 -10.78 3.43 -13.09
CA ARG A 106 -9.51 4.18 -13.26
C ARG A 106 -9.60 5.36 -14.23
N ASP A 107 -10.62 5.40 -15.09
CA ASP A 107 -10.95 6.54 -15.97
C ASP A 107 -11.94 7.53 -15.32
N GLY A 108 -12.29 7.32 -14.04
CA GLY A 108 -13.08 8.24 -13.24
C GLY A 108 -14.59 8.08 -13.34
N LYS A 109 -15.11 7.03 -13.96
CA LYS A 109 -16.55 6.78 -14.02
C LYS A 109 -17.07 6.21 -12.72
N PHE A 110 -18.22 6.69 -12.28
CA PHE A 110 -18.90 6.14 -11.10
C PHE A 110 -19.33 4.70 -11.34
N VAL A 111 -19.02 3.83 -10.37
CA VAL A 111 -19.42 2.42 -10.41
C VAL A 111 -20.56 2.16 -9.44
N ARG A 112 -20.34 2.51 -8.16
CA ARG A 112 -21.31 2.26 -7.07
C ARG A 112 -20.89 2.87 -5.74
N ASN A 113 -21.80 2.86 -4.79
CA ASN A 113 -21.49 2.94 -3.38
C ASN A 113 -21.30 1.52 -2.80
N ILE A 114 -20.29 1.34 -1.94
CA ILE A 114 -20.00 0.08 -1.24
C ILE A 114 -20.58 0.17 0.16
N GLY A 115 -21.59 -0.65 0.44
CA GLY A 115 -22.38 -0.53 1.66
C GLY A 115 -23.25 0.73 1.68
N ARG A 116 -23.77 1.08 2.85
CA ARG A 116 -24.56 2.31 3.06
C ARG A 116 -24.56 2.70 4.54
N ARG A 117 -24.98 3.93 4.81
CA ARG A 117 -25.19 4.42 6.16
C ARG A 117 -26.34 3.68 6.84
N GLY A 118 -26.10 3.20 8.08
CA GLY A 118 -27.12 2.52 8.90
C GLY A 118 -26.49 1.73 10.04
N GLN A 119 -27.32 0.85 10.67
CA GLN A 119 -26.92 0.01 11.79
C GLN A 119 -27.13 -1.48 11.55
N GLY A 120 -27.65 -1.85 10.39
CA GLY A 120 -27.88 -3.23 9.97
C GLY A 120 -26.61 -3.96 9.53
N PRO A 121 -26.72 -5.24 9.17
CA PRO A 121 -25.62 -5.99 8.57
C PRO A 121 -25.13 -5.33 7.29
N GLY A 122 -23.82 -5.10 7.18
CA GLY A 122 -23.22 -4.41 6.02
C GLY A 122 -23.56 -2.93 5.94
N GLU A 123 -24.03 -2.33 7.02
CA GLU A 123 -24.20 -0.88 7.14
C GLU A 123 -23.16 -0.32 8.11
N TYR A 124 -22.84 0.96 7.95
CA TYR A 124 -21.88 1.67 8.78
C TYR A 124 -22.38 3.08 9.11
N ASN A 125 -21.88 3.66 10.20
CA ASN A 125 -22.17 5.05 10.56
C ASN A 125 -21.07 5.98 10.03
N TYR A 126 -20.04 6.24 10.85
CA TYR A 126 -18.89 7.03 10.46
C TYR A 126 -17.74 6.12 10.11
N ILE A 127 -17.11 6.38 8.99
CA ILE A 127 -15.98 5.61 8.48
C ILE A 127 -14.70 6.16 9.13
N LEU A 128 -13.93 5.26 9.73
CA LEU A 128 -12.61 5.56 10.29
C LEU A 128 -11.49 5.20 9.33
N GLN A 129 -11.66 4.06 8.62
CA GLN A 129 -10.67 3.61 7.66
C GLN A 129 -11.33 2.73 6.59
N VAL A 130 -10.79 2.85 5.39
CA VAL A 130 -11.07 1.94 4.27
C VAL A 130 -9.76 1.29 3.85
N ASP A 131 -9.79 0.02 3.55
CA ASP A 131 -8.66 -0.68 2.94
C ASP A 131 -9.13 -1.67 1.88
N VAL A 132 -8.22 -2.09 0.98
CA VAL A 132 -8.55 -2.97 -0.15
C VAL A 132 -7.47 -4.02 -0.29
N ASP A 133 -7.88 -5.28 -0.29
CA ASP A 133 -7.06 -6.40 -0.74
C ASP A 133 -7.51 -6.78 -2.16
N GLU A 134 -6.75 -6.31 -3.15
CA GLU A 134 -7.05 -6.56 -4.55
C GLU A 134 -6.90 -8.04 -4.92
N LYS A 135 -5.95 -8.75 -4.30
CA LYS A 135 -5.72 -10.18 -4.55
C LYS A 135 -6.86 -11.03 -4.01
N ALA A 136 -7.34 -10.71 -2.81
CA ALA A 136 -8.49 -11.38 -2.20
C ALA A 136 -9.83 -10.87 -2.76
N GLY A 137 -9.84 -9.79 -3.55
CA GLY A 137 -11.04 -9.17 -4.09
C GLY A 137 -11.95 -8.58 -3.01
N LYS A 138 -11.39 -7.99 -1.95
CA LYS A 138 -12.13 -7.53 -0.78
C LYS A 138 -11.90 -6.06 -0.49
N VAL A 139 -12.96 -5.40 -0.02
CA VAL A 139 -12.92 -4.06 0.56
C VAL A 139 -13.28 -4.15 2.03
N TYR A 140 -12.49 -3.51 2.85
CA TYR A 140 -12.61 -3.48 4.30
C TYR A 140 -12.98 -2.07 4.75
N VAL A 141 -14.01 -1.98 5.58
CA VAL A 141 -14.49 -0.69 6.11
C VAL A 141 -14.57 -0.76 7.63
N LEU A 142 -13.70 -0.01 8.30
CA LEU A 142 -13.77 0.21 9.73
C LEU A 142 -14.67 1.40 10.02
N SER A 143 -15.63 1.22 10.91
CA SER A 143 -16.54 2.29 11.33
C SER A 143 -16.60 2.43 12.84
N THR A 144 -17.15 3.57 13.30
CA THR A 144 -17.31 3.87 14.73
C THR A 144 -18.22 2.89 15.48
N SER A 145 -18.98 2.05 14.76
CA SER A 145 -19.82 1.01 15.36
C SER A 145 -19.06 -0.21 15.86
N LYS A 146 -17.71 -0.18 15.87
CA LYS A 146 -16.81 -1.27 16.26
C LYS A 146 -16.93 -2.52 15.41
N ARG A 147 -17.49 -2.37 14.27
CA ARG A 147 -17.58 -3.40 13.27
C ARG A 147 -16.66 -3.06 12.13
N PHE A 148 -16.01 -4.05 11.71
CA PHE A 148 -15.20 -4.06 10.54
C PHE A 148 -15.99 -4.87 9.49
N ASN A 149 -16.51 -4.16 8.51
CA ASN A 149 -17.32 -4.74 7.45
C ASN A 149 -16.44 -5.15 6.28
N VAL A 150 -16.72 -6.30 5.70
CA VAL A 150 -16.04 -6.82 4.51
C VAL A 150 -17.02 -6.89 3.36
N TYR A 151 -16.60 -6.36 2.22
CA TYR A 151 -17.38 -6.37 0.99
C TYR A 151 -16.57 -6.98 -0.15
N ASP A 152 -17.27 -7.51 -1.13
CA ASP A 152 -16.67 -7.95 -2.39
C ASP A 152 -16.30 -6.73 -3.25
N LEU A 153 -15.07 -6.70 -3.74
CA LEU A 153 -14.52 -5.55 -4.49
C LEU A 153 -15.23 -5.35 -5.83
N GLU A 154 -15.56 -6.43 -6.53
CA GLU A 154 -16.13 -6.34 -7.88
C GLU A 154 -17.64 -6.05 -7.86
N THR A 155 -18.34 -6.54 -6.87
CA THR A 155 -19.81 -6.41 -6.79
C THR A 155 -20.31 -5.40 -5.76
N GLY A 156 -19.46 -4.99 -4.81
CA GLY A 156 -19.84 -4.16 -3.66
C GLY A 156 -20.73 -4.87 -2.64
N LYS A 157 -20.98 -6.19 -2.81
CA LYS A 157 -21.84 -6.95 -1.92
C LYS A 157 -21.20 -7.15 -0.56
N TYR A 158 -22.00 -6.99 0.48
CA TYR A 158 -21.62 -7.32 1.85
C TYR A 158 -21.34 -8.81 1.99
N LEU A 159 -20.21 -9.16 2.60
CA LEU A 159 -19.79 -10.54 2.85
C LEU A 159 -19.93 -10.89 4.32
N GLN A 160 -19.34 -10.11 5.21
CA GLN A 160 -19.37 -10.36 6.65
C GLN A 160 -19.02 -9.11 7.46
N SER A 161 -19.33 -9.17 8.76
CA SER A 161 -18.80 -8.22 9.75
C SER A 161 -17.96 -8.97 10.77
N VAL A 162 -16.83 -8.38 11.11
CA VAL A 162 -15.98 -8.85 12.20
C VAL A 162 -16.12 -7.88 13.36
N LYS A 163 -16.37 -8.41 14.55
CA LYS A 163 -16.37 -7.62 15.78
C LYS A 163 -14.94 -7.49 16.26
N LEU A 164 -14.42 -6.28 16.28
CA LEU A 164 -13.08 -6.03 16.81
C LEU A 164 -13.08 -6.16 18.34
N PRO A 165 -12.00 -6.72 18.92
CA PRO A 165 -11.97 -7.03 20.36
C PRO A 165 -11.99 -5.78 21.24
N ASN A 166 -11.47 -4.63 20.76
CA ASN A 166 -11.32 -3.43 21.54
C ASN A 166 -12.13 -2.24 21.03
N TRP A 167 -12.64 -1.43 21.98
CA TRP A 167 -13.50 -0.27 21.70
C TRP A 167 -12.80 0.89 21.04
N GLY A 168 -11.52 1.08 21.31
CA GLY A 168 -10.71 2.19 20.83
C GLY A 168 -10.01 1.94 19.50
N THR A 169 -10.37 0.88 18.76
CA THR A 169 -9.73 0.65 17.45
C THR A 169 -9.99 1.82 16.52
N SER A 170 -8.93 2.54 16.18
CA SER A 170 -8.94 3.70 15.28
C SER A 170 -8.41 3.39 13.90
N SER A 171 -7.53 2.38 13.79
CA SER A 171 -6.99 1.93 12.51
C SER A 171 -6.67 0.43 12.53
N PHE A 172 -6.52 -0.14 11.34
CA PHE A 172 -6.17 -1.54 11.16
C PHE A 172 -5.25 -1.75 9.96
N LEU A 173 -4.59 -2.88 9.96
CA LEU A 173 -3.83 -3.41 8.84
C LEU A 173 -4.15 -4.89 8.68
N MET A 174 -4.50 -5.32 7.48
CA MET A 174 -4.59 -6.74 7.16
C MET A 174 -3.18 -7.31 7.09
N GLN A 175 -2.82 -8.21 7.99
CA GLN A 175 -1.52 -8.88 7.97
C GLN A 175 -1.49 -10.00 6.92
N ASN A 176 -2.61 -10.70 6.79
CA ASN A 176 -2.88 -11.73 5.78
C ASN A 176 -4.39 -11.96 5.68
N ASP A 177 -4.82 -12.95 4.91
CA ASP A 177 -6.25 -13.24 4.64
C ASP A 177 -7.10 -13.57 5.88
N SER A 178 -6.47 -13.82 7.02
CA SER A 178 -7.13 -14.29 8.24
C SER A 178 -6.82 -13.50 9.50
N THR A 179 -5.82 -12.63 9.48
CA THR A 179 -5.34 -11.88 10.65
C THR A 179 -5.30 -10.37 10.42
N ILE A 180 -5.71 -9.65 11.44
CA ILE A 180 -5.79 -8.19 11.49
C ILE A 180 -4.88 -7.69 12.60
N VAL A 181 -4.06 -6.70 12.31
CA VAL A 181 -3.42 -5.85 13.31
C VAL A 181 -4.31 -4.63 13.53
N SER A 182 -4.77 -4.42 14.75
CA SER A 182 -5.61 -3.29 15.13
C SER A 182 -4.84 -2.36 16.05
N TYR A 183 -4.78 -1.08 15.71
CA TYR A 183 -4.25 -0.04 16.57
C TYR A 183 -5.38 0.56 17.42
N ILE A 184 -5.11 0.74 18.71
CA ILE A 184 -6.09 1.21 19.69
C ILE A 184 -5.69 2.62 20.10
N ASP A 185 -6.59 3.55 19.88
CA ASP A 185 -6.41 4.93 20.31
C ASP A 185 -6.51 5.06 21.84
N ASN A 186 -5.85 6.05 22.40
CA ASN A 186 -5.86 6.33 23.82
C ASN A 186 -6.40 7.73 24.11
N GLY A 187 -7.49 8.10 23.45
CA GLY A 187 -8.10 9.44 23.57
C GLY A 187 -8.46 9.83 25.00
N TYR A 188 -8.68 8.87 25.90
CA TYR A 188 -9.00 9.11 27.32
C TYR A 188 -7.84 8.78 28.28
N GLY A 189 -6.68 8.40 27.80
CA GLY A 189 -5.50 8.10 28.62
C GLY A 189 -5.61 6.84 29.49
N GLN A 190 -6.58 5.96 29.25
CA GLN A 190 -6.86 4.80 30.11
C GLN A 190 -6.60 3.44 29.41
N GLU A 191 -6.33 3.47 28.12
CA GLU A 191 -6.14 2.25 27.33
C GLU A 191 -4.75 1.66 27.58
N LYS A 192 -4.71 0.46 28.14
CA LYS A 192 -3.47 -0.27 28.44
C LYS A 192 -2.89 -1.01 27.25
N THR A 193 -3.71 -1.31 26.26
CA THR A 193 -3.32 -2.01 25.04
C THR A 193 -3.08 -1.01 23.92
N LYS A 194 -1.94 -1.09 23.26
CA LYS A 194 -1.57 -0.21 22.13
C LYS A 194 -2.06 -0.79 20.81
N ALA A 195 -1.88 -2.09 20.64
CA ALA A 195 -2.30 -2.80 19.44
C ALA A 195 -2.63 -4.25 19.74
N THR A 196 -3.41 -4.87 18.87
CA THR A 196 -3.73 -6.32 18.94
C THR A 196 -3.52 -6.96 17.58
N ILE A 197 -3.09 -8.22 17.60
CA ILE A 197 -3.23 -9.12 16.45
C ILE A 197 -4.40 -10.03 16.76
N SER A 198 -5.40 -10.06 15.87
CA SER A 198 -6.58 -10.89 16.04
C SER A 198 -6.97 -11.61 14.74
N THR A 199 -7.69 -12.70 14.86
CA THR A 199 -8.31 -13.36 13.71
C THR A 199 -9.53 -12.60 13.22
N LEU A 200 -9.98 -12.88 11.99
CA LEU A 200 -11.25 -12.37 11.47
C LEU A 200 -12.48 -12.82 12.27
N ASN A 201 -12.33 -13.83 13.14
CA ASN A 201 -13.38 -14.26 14.06
C ASN A 201 -13.35 -13.51 15.40
N GLY A 202 -12.44 -12.56 15.58
CA GLY A 202 -12.30 -11.74 16.77
C GLY A 202 -11.48 -12.37 17.90
N ASN A 203 -10.82 -13.52 17.67
CA ASN A 203 -9.94 -14.13 18.66
C ASN A 203 -8.61 -13.37 18.68
N ILE A 204 -8.21 -12.86 19.85
CA ILE A 204 -6.93 -12.19 20.04
C ILE A 204 -5.82 -13.22 20.05
N LEU A 205 -4.84 -13.04 19.19
CA LEU A 205 -3.64 -13.88 19.10
C LEU A 205 -2.48 -13.26 19.88
N HIS A 206 -2.39 -11.93 19.89
CA HIS A 206 -1.37 -11.19 20.60
C HIS A 206 -1.85 -9.79 20.99
N GLU A 207 -1.41 -9.31 22.15
CA GLU A 207 -1.64 -7.94 22.61
C GLU A 207 -0.30 -7.24 22.85
N TYR A 208 -0.19 -6.03 22.37
CA TYR A 208 0.94 -5.15 22.62
C TYR A 208 0.56 -4.15 23.69
N PRO A 209 1.21 -4.16 24.85
CA PRO A 209 0.91 -3.21 25.92
C PRO A 209 1.37 -1.81 25.53
N ARG A 210 0.73 -0.83 26.13
CA ARG A 210 1.12 0.58 26.03
C ARG A 210 2.08 0.90 27.16
N HIS A 211 3.32 1.17 26.82
CA HIS A 211 4.38 1.49 27.79
C HIS A 211 4.52 3.00 28.08
N GLU A 212 3.83 3.84 27.32
CA GLU A 212 3.94 5.30 27.37
C GLU A 212 3.09 5.92 28.50
N LEU A 213 2.42 5.09 29.30
CA LEU A 213 1.55 5.54 30.41
C LEU A 213 2.26 5.57 31.76
N PHE A 214 3.60 5.50 31.77
CA PHE A 214 4.39 5.44 33.00
C PHE A 214 5.43 6.53 33.07
#